data_93dd3b1a2d48fe19e457931cb2d8e5f0
#
_entry.id   93dd3b1a2d48fe19e457931cb2d8e5f0
#
_cell.length_a   1.000
_cell.length_b   1.000
_cell.length_c   1.000
_cell.angle_alpha   90.00
_cell.angle_beta   90.00
_cell.angle_gamma   90.00
#
_symmetry.space_group_name_H-M   'P 1'
#
loop_
_entity.id
_entity.type
_entity.pdbx_description
1 polymer ?
#
loop_
_entity_poly.entity_id
_entity_poly.type
_entity_poly.pdbx_seq_one_letter_code
_entity_poly.pdbx_strand_id
1 'polypeptide(L)'
;MHKFIKFNHAITLKKFLKKKLKKSQKVFRYIFHKDEKDKDQLMMIWQKKNYYFPPKKFLDTQKLYFLNKGKLNIYIFDANGKLLQIHKLSKDNPICKVKKNVFHADVAKSSYAIHCEVTAHSFKNRKIVFMKLKNESKIKQILIS
;
A
#
# COMPACT_ATOMS: atom_id res chain seq x y z
N MET A 1 -9.88 12.57 -7.05
CA MET A 1 -9.12 13.79 -6.65
C MET A 1 -8.47 13.53 -5.30
N HIS A 2 -7.15 13.33 -5.26
CA HIS A 2 -6.44 13.11 -4.00
C HIS A 2 -6.16 14.46 -3.34
N LYS A 3 -6.78 14.72 -2.20
CA LYS A 3 -6.49 15.91 -1.41
C LYS A 3 -5.11 15.73 -0.74
N PHE A 4 -4.11 16.43 -1.24
CA PHE A 4 -2.81 16.56 -0.58
C PHE A 4 -2.96 17.50 0.61
N ILE A 5 -2.56 17.05 1.77
CA ILE A 5 -2.53 17.90 2.96
C ILE A 5 -1.06 18.20 3.25
N LYS A 6 -0.66 19.46 3.06
CA LYS A 6 0.67 19.95 3.43
C LYS A 6 0.80 20.02 4.96
N PHE A 7 1.92 19.55 5.48
CA PHE A 7 2.26 19.66 6.89
C PHE A 7 3.59 20.36 7.09
N ASN A 8 3.57 21.38 7.92
CA ASN A 8 4.76 22.06 8.39
C ASN A 8 5.21 21.55 9.77
N HIS A 9 4.51 20.57 10.37
CA HIS A 9 4.73 20.13 11.76
C HIS A 9 4.49 18.63 11.91
N ALA A 10 5.03 18.04 12.97
CA ALA A 10 4.84 16.64 13.31
C ALA A 10 3.35 16.27 13.47
N ILE A 11 2.97 15.14 12.89
CA ILE A 11 1.64 14.56 13.04
C ILE A 11 1.71 13.25 13.81
N THR A 12 0.76 13.05 14.71
CA THR A 12 0.62 11.82 15.45
C THR A 12 -0.42 10.90 14.79
N LEU A 13 -0.28 9.59 14.98
CA LEU A 13 -1.26 8.60 14.55
C LEU A 13 -2.68 8.93 15.05
N LYS A 14 -2.78 9.47 16.28
CA LYS A 14 -4.05 9.91 16.86
C LYS A 14 -4.74 11.01 16.05
N LYS A 15 -3.97 12.00 15.55
CA LYS A 15 -4.49 13.06 14.67
C LYS A 15 -4.92 12.50 13.31
N PHE A 16 -4.15 11.56 12.77
CA PHE A 16 -4.50 10.86 11.54
C PHE A 16 -5.85 10.12 11.65
N LEU A 17 -6.06 9.39 12.75
CA LEU A 17 -7.28 8.62 13.00
C LEU A 17 -8.51 9.50 13.30
N LYS A 18 -8.32 10.69 13.87
CA LYS A 18 -9.41 11.64 14.16
C LYS A 18 -10.01 12.30 12.91
N LYS A 19 -9.33 12.30 11.78
CA LYS A 19 -9.94 12.74 10.53
C LYS A 19 -11.08 11.77 10.20
N LYS A 20 -12.32 12.26 10.32
CA LYS A 20 -13.55 11.49 10.09
C LYS A 20 -13.48 10.79 8.73
N LEU A 21 -13.21 9.50 8.76
CA LEU A 21 -13.35 8.65 7.59
C LEU A 21 -14.84 8.53 7.30
N LYS A 22 -15.25 8.89 6.09
CA LYS A 22 -16.63 8.65 5.65
C LYS A 22 -16.88 7.13 5.67
N LYS A 23 -18.08 6.67 6.11
CA LYS A 23 -18.42 5.23 6.18
C LYS A 23 -18.20 4.48 4.86
N SER A 24 -18.34 5.16 3.72
CA SER A 24 -18.12 4.60 2.37
C SER A 24 -16.63 4.50 1.97
N GLN A 25 -15.73 5.10 2.73
CA GLN A 25 -14.32 5.17 2.36
C GLN A 25 -13.63 3.82 2.59
N LYS A 26 -12.97 3.30 1.55
CA LYS A 26 -12.27 2.02 1.60
C LYS A 26 -10.76 2.18 1.83
N VAL A 27 -10.22 3.33 1.45
CA VAL A 27 -8.82 3.69 1.61
C VAL A 27 -8.68 5.19 1.85
N PHE A 28 -7.77 5.56 2.72
CA PHE A 28 -7.40 6.95 2.95
C PHE A 28 -5.88 7.05 3.03
N ARG A 29 -5.31 8.05 2.34
CA ARG A 29 -3.86 8.31 2.30
C ARG A 29 -3.56 9.65 2.92
N TYR A 30 -2.57 9.63 3.77
CA TYR A 30 -1.94 10.80 4.32
C TYR A 30 -0.54 10.92 3.74
N ILE A 31 -0.26 12.02 3.06
CA ILE A 31 0.97 12.21 2.31
C ILE A 31 1.89 13.13 3.11
N PHE A 32 3.13 12.70 3.35
CA PHE A 32 4.15 13.44 4.09
C PHE A 32 5.12 14.17 3.16
N HIS A 33 5.29 13.69 1.93
CA HIS A 33 6.13 14.35 0.94
C HIS A 33 5.48 15.63 0.41
N LYS A 34 6.30 16.54 -0.08
CA LYS A 34 5.88 17.89 -0.47
C LYS A 34 4.93 17.89 -1.66
N ASP A 35 5.28 17.16 -2.70
CA ASP A 35 4.51 17.06 -3.94
C ASP A 35 4.88 15.79 -4.73
N GLU A 36 4.29 15.61 -5.92
CA GLU A 36 4.53 14.44 -6.78
C GLU A 36 5.95 14.36 -7.36
N LYS A 37 6.72 15.45 -7.31
CA LYS A 37 8.10 15.53 -7.81
C LYS A 37 9.13 15.21 -6.73
N ASP A 38 8.71 15.15 -5.47
CA ASP A 38 9.60 14.83 -4.37
C ASP A 38 10.22 13.44 -4.59
N LYS A 39 11.53 13.35 -4.37
CA LYS A 39 12.28 12.11 -4.59
C LYS A 39 11.91 11.02 -3.61
N ASP A 40 11.53 11.41 -2.39
CA ASP A 40 11.15 10.48 -1.33
C ASP A 40 9.63 10.54 -1.13
N GLN A 41 8.98 9.44 -1.43
CA GLN A 41 7.53 9.32 -1.29
C GLN A 41 7.19 8.56 -0.02
N LEU A 42 6.68 9.27 0.98
CA LEU A 42 6.22 8.71 2.24
C LEU A 42 4.73 8.95 2.42
N MET A 43 3.98 7.89 2.64
CA MET A 43 2.53 7.93 2.88
C MET A 43 2.16 7.08 4.07
N MET A 44 1.19 7.55 4.86
CA MET A 44 0.46 6.72 5.81
C MET A 44 -0.92 6.39 5.22
N ILE A 45 -1.26 5.12 5.22
CA ILE A 45 -2.46 4.60 4.58
C ILE A 45 -3.34 3.92 5.62
N TRP A 46 -4.59 4.33 5.68
CA TRP A 46 -5.66 3.56 6.29
C TRP A 46 -6.37 2.77 5.21
N GLN A 47 -6.53 1.47 5.40
CA GLN A 47 -7.10 0.54 4.43
C GLN A 47 -8.12 -0.36 5.11
N LYS A 48 -9.34 -0.39 4.57
CA LYS A 48 -10.42 -1.26 5.06
C LYS A 48 -10.12 -2.71 4.72
N LYS A 49 -10.61 -3.64 5.53
CA LYS A 49 -10.53 -5.09 5.31
C LYS A 49 -10.91 -5.46 3.88
N ASN A 50 -10.13 -6.34 3.27
CA ASN A 50 -10.32 -6.89 1.94
C ASN A 50 -10.36 -5.86 0.78
N TYR A 51 -10.02 -4.59 1.05
CA TYR A 51 -9.76 -3.64 -0.02
C TYR A 51 -8.35 -3.86 -0.57
N TYR A 52 -8.19 -3.86 -1.87
CA TYR A 52 -6.91 -4.04 -2.54
C TYR A 52 -6.85 -3.21 -3.83
N PHE A 53 -5.65 -2.95 -4.27
CA PHE A 53 -5.35 -2.49 -5.62
C PHE A 53 -4.94 -3.68 -6.50
N PRO A 54 -5.15 -3.61 -7.82
CA PRO A 54 -4.63 -4.62 -8.73
C PRO A 54 -3.13 -4.83 -8.51
N PRO A 55 -2.63 -6.09 -8.57
CA PRO A 55 -1.21 -6.35 -8.43
C PRO A 55 -0.40 -5.52 -9.42
N LYS A 56 0.68 -4.92 -8.93
CA LYS A 56 1.55 -4.04 -9.69
C LYS A 56 3.00 -4.27 -9.31
N LYS A 57 3.92 -3.86 -10.18
CA LYS A 57 5.35 -3.81 -9.91
C LYS A 57 5.91 -2.44 -10.25
N PHE A 58 6.96 -2.07 -9.56
CA PHE A 58 7.78 -0.91 -9.89
C PHE A 58 9.04 -1.37 -10.64
N LEU A 59 9.36 -0.76 -11.77
CA LEU A 59 10.52 -1.16 -12.57
C LEU A 59 11.82 -0.57 -12.02
N ASP A 60 11.74 0.58 -11.39
CA ASP A 60 12.88 1.45 -11.04
C ASP A 60 13.08 1.64 -9.54
N THR A 61 12.14 1.23 -8.72
CA THR A 61 12.23 1.40 -7.27
C THR A 61 11.73 0.19 -6.50
N GLN A 62 12.10 0.12 -5.25
CA GLN A 62 11.57 -0.80 -4.25
C GLN A 62 10.55 -0.10 -3.36
N LYS A 63 9.71 -0.86 -2.68
CA LYS A 63 8.75 -0.36 -1.71
C LYS A 63 9.00 -0.96 -0.34
N LEU A 64 8.98 -0.11 0.67
CA LEU A 64 9.03 -0.52 2.07
C LEU A 64 7.65 -0.30 2.70
N TYR A 65 7.17 -1.31 3.41
CA TYR A 65 5.94 -1.28 4.20
C TYR A 65 6.27 -1.32 5.68
N PHE A 66 5.61 -0.46 6.44
CA PHE A 66 5.63 -0.42 7.90
C PHE A 66 4.21 -0.52 8.44
N LEU A 67 3.86 -1.61 9.08
CA LEU A 67 2.56 -1.76 9.73
C LEU A 67 2.54 -1.02 11.08
N ASN A 68 1.60 -0.08 11.23
CA ASN A 68 1.38 0.66 12.47
C ASN A 68 0.24 0.06 13.29
N LYS A 69 -0.81 -0.47 12.63
CA LYS A 69 -1.97 -1.05 13.32
C LYS A 69 -2.69 -2.06 12.45
N GLY A 70 -3.24 -3.10 13.09
CA GLY A 70 -4.00 -4.14 12.42
C GLY A 70 -3.14 -5.28 11.89
N LYS A 71 -3.59 -5.90 10.80
CA LYS A 71 -2.90 -6.97 10.07
C LYS A 71 -2.92 -6.66 8.58
N LEU A 72 -1.80 -6.80 7.90
CA LEU A 72 -1.64 -6.53 6.47
C LEU A 72 -0.92 -7.70 5.81
N ASN A 73 -1.48 -8.26 4.76
CA ASN A 73 -0.80 -9.24 3.93
C ASN A 73 -0.25 -8.58 2.67
N ILE A 74 1.00 -8.87 2.36
CA ILE A 74 1.64 -8.52 1.08
C ILE A 74 1.74 -9.79 0.26
N TYR A 75 1.00 -9.83 -0.84
CA TYR A 75 0.95 -10.96 -1.78
C TYR A 75 1.96 -10.73 -2.89
N ILE A 76 2.79 -11.73 -3.16
CA ILE A 76 3.81 -11.72 -4.22
C ILE A 76 3.40 -12.68 -5.32
N PHE A 77 3.46 -12.20 -6.55
CA PHE A 77 3.05 -12.97 -7.74
C PHE A 77 4.18 -13.06 -8.77
N ASP A 78 4.17 -14.11 -9.56
CA ASP A 78 4.95 -14.18 -10.80
C ASP A 78 4.29 -13.37 -11.93
N ALA A 79 4.92 -13.34 -13.10
CA ALA A 79 4.43 -12.59 -14.27
C ALA A 79 3.11 -13.15 -14.83
N ASN A 80 2.77 -14.40 -14.55
CA ASN A 80 1.57 -15.10 -15.01
C ASN A 80 0.41 -14.99 -14.00
N GLY A 81 0.62 -14.33 -12.86
CA GLY A 81 -0.39 -14.15 -11.81
C GLY A 81 -0.50 -15.33 -10.85
N LYS A 82 0.47 -16.26 -10.85
CA LYS A 82 0.57 -17.33 -9.84
C LYS A 82 1.07 -16.71 -8.53
N LEU A 83 0.37 -17.01 -7.43
CA LEU A 83 0.82 -16.63 -6.10
C LEU A 83 2.10 -17.39 -5.74
N LEU A 84 3.15 -16.66 -5.39
CA LEU A 84 4.44 -17.21 -4.98
C LEU A 84 4.59 -17.19 -3.46
N GLN A 85 4.20 -16.09 -2.81
CA GLN A 85 4.42 -15.89 -1.39
C GLN A 85 3.43 -14.92 -0.78
N ILE A 86 3.16 -15.06 0.53
CA ILE A 86 2.41 -14.10 1.33
C ILE A 86 3.27 -13.70 2.52
N HIS A 87 3.60 -12.41 2.63
CA HIS A 87 4.20 -11.83 3.83
C HIS A 87 3.10 -11.29 4.73
N LYS A 88 2.90 -11.92 5.88
CA LYS A 88 1.89 -11.54 6.87
C LYS A 88 2.48 -10.56 7.87
N LEU A 89 2.12 -9.29 7.74
CA LEU A 89 2.54 -8.26 8.69
C LEU A 89 1.60 -8.22 9.89
N SER A 90 2.20 -8.15 11.06
CA SER A 90 1.55 -8.07 12.36
C SER A 90 2.35 -7.14 13.29
N LYS A 91 1.90 -6.98 14.54
CA LYS A 91 2.64 -6.22 15.56
C LYS A 91 4.06 -6.77 15.76
N ASP A 92 4.22 -8.09 15.72
CA ASP A 92 5.52 -8.76 15.98
C ASP A 92 6.40 -8.86 14.72
N ASN A 93 5.82 -8.68 13.54
CA ASN A 93 6.51 -8.65 12.25
C ASN A 93 5.99 -7.48 11.40
N PRO A 94 6.34 -6.22 11.73
CA PRO A 94 5.67 -5.06 11.14
C PRO A 94 6.25 -4.58 9.81
N ILE A 95 7.37 -5.16 9.33
CA ILE A 95 8.13 -4.60 8.20
C ILE A 95 8.19 -5.59 7.04
N CYS A 96 7.99 -5.09 5.83
CA CYS A 96 8.22 -5.84 4.59
C CYS A 96 8.82 -4.93 3.52
N LYS A 97 9.86 -5.41 2.84
CA LYS A 97 10.44 -4.76 1.67
C LYS A 97 10.15 -5.57 0.41
N VAL A 98 9.50 -4.93 -0.55
CA VAL A 98 9.28 -5.50 -1.89
C VAL A 98 10.29 -4.91 -2.85
N LYS A 99 11.09 -5.77 -3.48
CA LYS A 99 12.11 -5.38 -4.46
C LYS A 99 11.47 -4.83 -5.74
N LYS A 100 12.25 -4.08 -6.54
CA LYS A 100 11.86 -3.70 -7.90
C LYS A 100 11.57 -4.94 -8.76
N ASN A 101 10.74 -4.78 -9.78
CA ASN A 101 10.31 -5.83 -10.71
C ASN A 101 9.49 -6.98 -10.11
N VAL A 102 9.01 -6.85 -8.87
CA VAL A 102 8.19 -7.87 -8.20
C VAL A 102 6.73 -7.46 -8.22
N PHE A 103 5.85 -8.25 -8.82
CA PHE A 103 4.41 -8.03 -8.75
C PHE A 103 3.89 -8.30 -7.34
N HIS A 104 3.18 -7.32 -6.79
CA HIS A 104 2.65 -7.41 -5.45
C HIS A 104 1.32 -6.67 -5.29
N ALA A 105 0.55 -7.11 -4.30
CA ALA A 105 -0.64 -6.43 -3.80
C ALA A 105 -0.65 -6.48 -2.27
N ASP A 106 -1.21 -5.45 -1.65
CA ASP A 106 -1.38 -5.35 -0.21
C ASP A 106 -2.86 -5.39 0.16
N VAL A 107 -3.20 -6.15 1.21
CA VAL A 107 -4.58 -6.35 1.66
C VAL A 107 -4.67 -6.35 3.17
N ALA A 108 -5.50 -5.48 3.74
CA ALA A 108 -5.81 -5.49 5.17
C ALA A 108 -6.64 -6.73 5.55
N LYS A 109 -6.21 -7.48 6.55
CA LYS A 109 -6.84 -8.72 7.04
C LYS A 109 -7.57 -8.54 8.37
N SER A 110 -7.29 -7.49 9.13
CA SER A 110 -8.14 -7.01 10.24
C SER A 110 -9.25 -6.10 9.70
N SER A 111 -10.19 -5.66 10.55
CA SER A 111 -11.26 -4.72 10.16
C SER A 111 -10.74 -3.52 9.37
N TYR A 112 -9.53 -3.08 9.71
CA TYR A 112 -8.70 -2.14 8.96
C TYR A 112 -7.22 -2.35 9.31
N ALA A 113 -6.34 -1.85 8.44
CA ALA A 113 -4.92 -1.72 8.71
C ALA A 113 -4.47 -0.27 8.54
N ILE A 114 -3.46 0.13 9.31
CA ILE A 114 -2.75 1.39 9.13
C ILE A 114 -1.29 1.04 8.90
N HIS A 115 -0.76 1.48 7.78
CA HIS A 115 0.62 1.22 7.41
C HIS A 115 1.24 2.43 6.72
N CYS A 116 2.55 2.54 6.80
CA CYS A 116 3.33 3.48 6.01
C CYS A 116 3.92 2.78 4.79
N GLU A 117 3.92 3.47 3.67
CA GLU A 117 4.64 3.10 2.47
C GLU A 117 5.73 4.11 2.17
N VAL A 118 6.94 3.62 1.93
CA VAL A 118 8.09 4.42 1.53
C VAL A 118 8.59 3.91 0.19
N THR A 119 8.72 4.82 -0.78
CA THR A 119 9.36 4.54 -2.07
C THR A 119 10.33 5.67 -2.41
N ALA A 120 11.54 5.33 -2.86
CA ALA A 120 12.41 6.28 -3.55
C ALA A 120 11.83 6.57 -4.94
N HIS A 121 12.23 7.68 -5.54
CA HIS A 121 11.73 8.24 -6.78
C HIS A 121 10.36 8.93 -6.71
N SER A 122 10.27 10.05 -7.40
CA SER A 122 9.05 10.85 -7.46
C SER A 122 7.91 10.05 -8.09
N PHE A 123 6.69 10.32 -7.65
CA PHE A 123 5.49 9.69 -8.21
C PHE A 123 5.38 9.93 -9.72
N LYS A 124 5.74 11.12 -10.18
CA LYS A 124 5.73 11.50 -11.60
C LYS A 124 6.66 10.67 -12.47
N ASN A 125 7.82 10.30 -11.95
CA ASN A 125 8.86 9.60 -12.72
C ASN A 125 8.86 8.08 -12.49
N ARG A 126 7.97 7.58 -11.63
CA ARG A 126 7.89 6.19 -11.26
C ARG A 126 7.30 5.34 -12.38
N LYS A 127 8.02 4.31 -12.77
CA LYS A 127 7.57 3.35 -13.78
C LYS A 127 6.78 2.21 -13.11
N ILE A 128 5.47 2.26 -13.23
CA ILE A 128 4.55 1.26 -12.66
C ILE A 128 3.97 0.41 -13.78
N VAL A 129 3.98 -0.90 -13.59
CA VAL A 129 3.33 -1.86 -14.50
C VAL A 129 2.27 -2.61 -13.70
N PHE A 130 1.01 -2.50 -14.11
CA PHE A 130 -0.07 -3.31 -13.56
C PHE A 130 -0.08 -4.69 -14.21
N MET A 131 -0.42 -5.70 -13.42
CA MET A 131 -0.55 -7.06 -13.93
C MET A 131 -1.74 -7.12 -14.90
N LYS A 132 -1.50 -7.67 -16.11
CA LYS A 132 -2.57 -7.99 -17.05
C LYS A 132 -3.22 -9.30 -16.61
N LEU A 133 -4.43 -9.21 -16.09
CA LEU A 133 -5.13 -10.37 -15.54
C LEU A 133 -5.96 -11.05 -16.61
N LYS A 134 -5.51 -12.21 -17.08
CA LYS A 134 -6.37 -13.13 -17.87
C LYS A 134 -7.50 -13.74 -17.00
N ASN A 135 -7.37 -13.71 -15.66
CA ASN A 135 -8.30 -14.29 -14.69
C ASN A 135 -8.41 -13.40 -13.44
N GLU A 136 -9.01 -12.22 -13.59
CA GLU A 136 -9.18 -11.25 -12.52
C GLU A 136 -9.95 -11.81 -11.31
N SER A 137 -10.97 -12.64 -11.57
CA SER A 137 -11.76 -13.30 -10.54
C SER A 137 -10.93 -14.23 -9.64
N LYS A 138 -10.01 -15.00 -10.21
CA LYS A 138 -9.12 -15.88 -9.45
C LYS A 138 -8.17 -15.12 -8.53
N ILE A 139 -7.57 -14.04 -9.05
CA ILE A 139 -6.68 -13.20 -8.22
C ILE A 139 -7.48 -12.50 -7.13
N LYS A 140 -8.67 -12.00 -7.43
CA LYS A 140 -9.56 -11.44 -6.43
C LYS A 140 -9.86 -12.44 -5.31
N GLN A 141 -10.20 -13.69 -5.64
CA GLN A 141 -10.41 -14.74 -4.64
C GLN A 141 -9.18 -14.94 -3.74
N ILE A 142 -7.99 -15.04 -4.32
CA ILE A 142 -6.73 -15.15 -3.56
C ILE A 142 -6.53 -13.99 -2.59
N LEU A 143 -6.82 -12.76 -3.02
CA LEU A 143 -6.57 -11.57 -2.22
C LEU A 143 -7.56 -11.40 -1.07
N ILE A 144 -8.81 -11.81 -1.24
CA ILE A 144 -9.86 -11.63 -0.23
C ILE A 144 -10.12 -12.85 0.66
N SER A 145 -9.66 -14.06 0.28
CA SER A 145 -9.61 -15.24 1.17
C SER A 145 -8.63 -15.03 2.32
#